data_5a3b8bc73cdae0a6a2ccc31c9aa2f4a8
#
_entry.id   5a3b8bc73cdae0a6a2ccc31c9aa2f4a8
#
_cell.length_a   1.000
_cell.length_b   1.000
_cell.length_c   1.000
_cell.angle_alpha   90.00
_cell.angle_beta   90.00
_cell.angle_gamma   90.00
#
_symmetry.space_group_name_H-M   'P 1'
#
loop_
_entity.id
_entity.type
_entity.pdbx_description
1 polymer ?
#
loop_
_entity_poly.entity_id
_entity_poly.type
_entity_poly.pdbx_seq_one_letter_code
_entity_poly.pdbx_strand_id
1 'polypeptide(L)'
;MVYTPAEVRALTPFRESVEKRVSLPEFRDVFLCHAWDDRAGAAKELHDLLESRGVSVWFSEKDVALGTPLLREIDRGLAKSRVGIVLVTPALLSRLKGEGIADKELSALLARDLLVPIVHGTTYEALREVSPLLGSRSGLTTAAENPMAAVAAKLAELVAPLANC
;
A
#
# COMPACT_ATOMS: atom_id res chain seq x y z
N MET A 1 6.20 19.35 1.61
CA MET A 1 6.71 17.95 1.62
C MET A 1 7.67 17.75 0.47
N VAL A 2 8.84 17.29 0.76
CA VAL A 2 9.89 17.14 -0.26
C VAL A 2 10.26 15.67 -0.41
N TYR A 3 10.11 15.15 -1.63
CA TYR A 3 10.55 13.79 -1.94
C TYR A 3 12.07 13.78 -2.18
N THR A 4 12.72 12.70 -1.76
CA THR A 4 14.11 12.47 -2.16
C THR A 4 14.14 12.02 -3.62
N PRO A 5 15.28 12.20 -4.34
CA PRO A 5 15.38 11.70 -5.72
C PRO A 5 15.10 10.20 -5.84
N ALA A 6 15.53 9.41 -4.86
CA ALA A 6 15.26 7.97 -4.87
C ALA A 6 13.76 7.68 -4.75
N GLU A 7 13.05 8.44 -3.91
CA GLU A 7 11.61 8.29 -3.76
C GLU A 7 10.85 8.68 -5.02
N VAL A 8 11.29 9.74 -5.70
CA VAL A 8 10.71 10.16 -6.98
C VAL A 8 10.81 9.02 -8.00
N ARG A 9 12.00 8.44 -8.14
CA ARG A 9 12.19 7.32 -9.07
C ARG A 9 11.34 6.12 -8.69
N ALA A 10 11.24 5.83 -7.39
CA ALA A 10 10.49 4.67 -6.90
C ALA A 10 8.99 4.80 -7.13
N LEU A 11 8.45 6.02 -6.97
CA LEU A 11 7.01 6.24 -7.00
C LEU A 11 6.45 6.70 -8.35
N THR A 12 7.31 7.07 -9.31
CA THR A 12 6.87 7.54 -10.62
C THR A 12 5.93 6.55 -11.34
N PRO A 13 6.22 5.23 -11.41
CA PRO A 13 5.30 4.31 -12.07
C PRO A 13 3.92 4.26 -11.41
N PHE A 14 3.88 4.36 -10.07
CA PHE A 14 2.62 4.38 -9.32
C PHE A 14 1.84 5.65 -9.63
N ARG A 15 2.52 6.80 -9.67
CA ARG A 15 1.88 8.07 -10.00
C ARG A 15 1.27 8.03 -11.40
N GLU A 16 1.97 7.49 -12.37
CA GLU A 16 1.46 7.35 -13.73
C GLU A 16 0.20 6.47 -13.77
N SER A 17 0.20 5.37 -13.00
CA SER A 17 -0.96 4.48 -12.92
C SER A 17 -2.15 5.17 -12.27
N VAL A 18 -1.92 5.95 -11.21
CA VAL A 18 -2.97 6.71 -10.52
C VAL A 18 -3.59 7.74 -11.46
N GLU A 19 -2.77 8.42 -12.26
CA GLU A 19 -3.26 9.42 -13.21
C GLU A 19 -4.21 8.84 -14.24
N LYS A 20 -3.99 7.61 -14.67
CA LYS A 20 -4.87 6.92 -15.60
C LYS A 20 -6.24 6.63 -15.02
N ARG A 21 -6.38 6.62 -13.69
CA ARG A 21 -7.60 6.26 -12.99
C ARG A 21 -8.31 7.45 -12.34
N VAL A 22 -7.82 8.65 -12.55
CA VAL A 22 -8.31 9.86 -11.86
C VAL A 22 -9.76 10.21 -12.21
N SER A 23 -10.24 9.77 -13.36
CA SER A 23 -11.60 10.10 -13.83
C SER A 23 -12.69 9.18 -13.31
N LEU A 24 -12.38 8.21 -12.45
CA LEU A 24 -13.34 7.24 -11.95
C LEU A 24 -13.87 7.68 -10.58
N PRO A 25 -15.05 8.33 -10.53
CA PRO A 25 -15.52 9.01 -9.31
C PRO A 25 -15.91 8.08 -8.15
N GLU A 26 -16.23 6.83 -8.43
CA GLU A 26 -16.61 5.86 -7.40
C GLU A 26 -15.42 5.22 -6.71
N PHE A 27 -14.22 5.47 -7.21
CA PHE A 27 -13.02 4.90 -6.63
C PHE A 27 -12.60 5.65 -5.39
N ARG A 28 -12.18 4.90 -4.38
CA ARG A 28 -11.44 5.47 -3.27
C ARG A 28 -10.03 5.80 -3.73
N ASP A 29 -9.38 6.72 -3.04
CA ASP A 29 -8.00 7.08 -3.38
C ASP A 29 -7.06 5.91 -3.12
N VAL A 30 -7.22 5.25 -1.98
CA VAL A 30 -6.28 4.23 -1.50
C VAL A 30 -7.04 3.02 -0.96
N PHE A 31 -6.53 1.84 -1.27
CA PHE A 31 -6.87 0.60 -0.57
C PHE A 31 -5.71 0.27 0.37
N LEU A 32 -5.99 0.08 1.65
CA LEU A 32 -4.98 -0.25 2.65
C LEU A 32 -5.08 -1.72 3.02
N CYS A 33 -4.12 -2.50 2.53
CA CYS A 33 -3.96 -3.91 2.85
C CYS A 33 -3.07 -4.06 4.08
N HIS A 34 -3.53 -4.79 5.08
CA HIS A 34 -2.81 -4.98 6.33
C HIS A 34 -3.11 -6.34 6.95
N ALA A 35 -2.27 -6.76 7.91
CA ALA A 35 -2.56 -7.93 8.72
C ALA A 35 -3.65 -7.60 9.72
N TRP A 36 -4.45 -8.58 10.08
CA TRP A 36 -5.52 -8.43 11.07
C TRP A 36 -5.00 -7.84 12.38
N ASP A 37 -3.82 -8.29 12.82
CA ASP A 37 -3.24 -7.86 14.09
C ASP A 37 -2.88 -6.36 14.10
N ASP A 38 -2.72 -5.75 12.94
CA ASP A 38 -2.35 -4.32 12.82
C ASP A 38 -3.56 -3.40 12.73
N ARG A 39 -4.77 -3.92 12.68
CA ARG A 39 -5.98 -3.14 12.42
C ARG A 39 -6.25 -2.02 13.42
N ALA A 40 -5.84 -2.22 14.67
CA ALA A 40 -6.03 -1.21 15.73
C ALA A 40 -4.75 -0.45 16.05
N GLY A 41 -3.63 -0.80 15.41
CA GLY A 41 -2.32 -0.20 15.62
C GLY A 41 -1.82 0.55 14.41
N ALA A 42 -0.75 0.03 13.78
CA ALA A 42 -0.08 0.71 12.66
C ALA A 42 -1.02 0.99 11.49
N ALA A 43 -1.91 0.05 11.16
CA ALA A 43 -2.84 0.24 10.05
C ALA A 43 -3.82 1.37 10.33
N LYS A 44 -4.35 1.43 11.54
CA LYS A 44 -5.24 2.52 11.95
C LYS A 44 -4.53 3.86 11.95
N GLU A 45 -3.30 3.89 12.44
CA GLU A 45 -2.49 5.11 12.43
C GLU A 45 -2.31 5.64 11.01
N LEU A 46 -1.94 4.79 10.08
CA LEU A 46 -1.76 5.19 8.68
C LEU A 46 -3.09 5.63 8.07
N HIS A 47 -4.16 4.89 8.31
CA HIS A 47 -5.50 5.25 7.86
C HIS A 47 -5.89 6.65 8.33
N ASP A 48 -5.76 6.91 9.63
CA ASP A 48 -6.17 8.19 10.20
C ASP A 48 -5.32 9.35 9.66
N LEU A 49 -4.03 9.12 9.48
CA LEU A 49 -3.13 10.13 8.92
C LEU A 49 -3.48 10.45 7.46
N LEU A 50 -3.82 9.45 6.67
CA LEU A 50 -4.24 9.66 5.28
C LEU A 50 -5.57 10.40 5.21
N GLU A 51 -6.54 9.98 6.01
CA GLU A 51 -7.86 10.64 6.07
C GLU A 51 -7.73 12.11 6.49
N SER A 52 -6.81 12.40 7.42
CA SER A 52 -6.58 13.78 7.87
C SER A 52 -6.03 14.68 6.77
N ARG A 53 -5.50 14.09 5.70
CA ARG A 53 -4.99 14.81 4.53
C ARG A 53 -5.96 14.82 3.36
N GLY A 54 -7.21 14.38 3.59
CA GLY A 54 -8.24 14.37 2.57
C GLY A 54 -8.18 13.18 1.62
N VAL A 55 -7.41 12.15 1.97
CA VAL A 55 -7.31 10.91 1.17
C VAL A 55 -8.41 9.96 1.62
N SER A 56 -9.23 9.50 0.68
CA SER A 56 -10.25 8.50 0.99
C SER A 56 -9.60 7.11 1.00
N VAL A 57 -9.79 6.38 2.09
CA VAL A 57 -9.14 5.08 2.30
C VAL A 57 -10.18 3.98 2.43
N TRP A 58 -10.05 2.92 1.62
CA TRP A 58 -10.81 1.71 1.82
C TRP A 58 -10.01 0.84 2.80
N PHE A 59 -10.57 0.70 3.99
CA PHE A 59 -9.92 0.00 5.10
C PHE A 59 -10.72 -1.26 5.40
N SER A 60 -10.10 -2.40 5.20
CA SER A 60 -10.80 -3.68 5.16
C SER A 60 -11.16 -4.28 6.52
N GLU A 61 -11.25 -3.47 7.57
CA GLU A 61 -11.51 -3.97 8.92
C GLU A 61 -12.84 -4.71 9.06
N LYS A 62 -13.88 -4.25 8.33
CA LYS A 62 -15.24 -4.76 8.48
C LYS A 62 -15.70 -5.69 7.37
N ASP A 63 -15.06 -5.61 6.22
CA ASP A 63 -15.60 -6.23 5.01
C ASP A 63 -14.86 -7.49 4.57
N VAL A 64 -13.84 -7.87 5.32
CA VAL A 64 -13.07 -9.07 5.00
C VAL A 64 -13.44 -10.17 5.98
N ALA A 65 -14.06 -11.20 5.47
CA ALA A 65 -14.38 -12.39 6.28
C ALA A 65 -13.07 -13.02 6.75
N LEU A 66 -13.07 -13.50 8.00
CA LEU A 66 -11.93 -14.20 8.53
C LEU A 66 -11.59 -15.38 7.61
N GLY A 67 -10.33 -15.47 7.21
CA GLY A 67 -9.87 -16.52 6.30
C GLY A 67 -9.88 -16.18 4.82
N THR A 68 -10.27 -14.95 4.45
CA THR A 68 -10.18 -14.52 3.05
C THR A 68 -8.71 -14.47 2.62
N PRO A 69 -8.33 -15.08 1.50
CA PRO A 69 -6.95 -15.03 1.03
C PRO A 69 -6.50 -13.61 0.73
N LEU A 70 -5.25 -13.30 1.07
CA LEU A 70 -4.68 -11.97 0.91
C LEU A 70 -4.76 -11.46 -0.54
N LEU A 71 -4.47 -12.31 -1.51
CA LEU A 71 -4.52 -11.93 -2.93
C LEU A 71 -5.93 -11.52 -3.36
N ARG A 72 -6.95 -12.17 -2.82
CA ARG A 72 -8.33 -11.81 -3.12
C ARG A 72 -8.69 -10.46 -2.52
N GLU A 73 -8.22 -10.18 -1.31
CA GLU A 73 -8.40 -8.87 -0.69
C GLU A 73 -7.76 -7.77 -1.54
N ILE A 74 -6.53 -8.00 -1.97
CA ILE A 74 -5.79 -7.04 -2.80
C ILE A 74 -6.53 -6.80 -4.12
N ASP A 75 -6.95 -7.87 -4.78
CA ASP A 75 -7.65 -7.76 -6.05
C ASP A 75 -8.95 -6.95 -5.91
N ARG A 76 -9.74 -7.22 -4.88
CA ARG A 76 -10.97 -6.47 -4.61
C ARG A 76 -10.68 -5.01 -4.31
N GLY A 77 -9.66 -4.75 -3.49
CA GLY A 77 -9.28 -3.39 -3.12
C GLY A 77 -8.82 -2.59 -4.32
N LEU A 78 -8.00 -3.19 -5.16
CA LEU A 78 -7.50 -2.53 -6.38
C LEU A 78 -8.62 -2.26 -7.39
N ALA A 79 -9.63 -3.14 -7.42
CA ALA A 79 -10.77 -2.91 -8.31
C ALA A 79 -11.60 -1.70 -7.92
N LYS A 80 -11.52 -1.26 -6.66
CA LYS A 80 -12.32 -0.16 -6.11
C LYS A 80 -11.50 1.04 -5.65
N SER A 81 -10.22 1.06 -5.95
CA SER A 81 -9.32 2.11 -5.48
C SER A 81 -8.37 2.52 -6.59
N ARG A 82 -7.82 3.72 -6.45
CA ARG A 82 -6.87 4.25 -7.44
C ARG A 82 -5.49 3.63 -7.26
N VAL A 83 -5.11 3.33 -6.01
CA VAL A 83 -3.84 2.66 -5.71
C VAL A 83 -4.01 1.82 -4.44
N GLY A 84 -3.24 0.75 -4.32
CA GLY A 84 -3.20 -0.07 -3.12
C GLY A 84 -1.91 0.12 -2.35
N ILE A 85 -2.01 0.09 -1.03
CA ILE A 85 -0.87 0.13 -0.13
C ILE A 85 -0.85 -1.20 0.62
N VAL A 86 0.31 -1.85 0.64
CA VAL A 86 0.52 -3.03 1.49
C VAL A 86 1.36 -2.59 2.68
N LEU A 87 0.76 -2.58 3.86
CA LEU A 87 1.50 -2.26 5.08
C LEU A 87 2.24 -3.51 5.55
N VAL A 88 3.54 -3.52 5.31
CA VAL A 88 4.41 -4.66 5.62
C VAL A 88 4.93 -4.52 7.04
N THR A 89 4.42 -5.38 7.93
CA THR A 89 4.80 -5.47 9.34
C THR A 89 5.21 -6.90 9.64
N PRO A 90 5.80 -7.18 10.80
CA PRO A 90 6.06 -8.57 11.19
C PRO A 90 4.81 -9.46 11.12
N ALA A 91 3.64 -8.92 11.50
CA ALA A 91 2.38 -9.67 11.43
C ALA A 91 2.01 -10.01 9.98
N LEU A 92 2.18 -9.06 9.06
CA LEU A 92 1.90 -9.32 7.64
C LEU A 92 2.86 -10.35 7.05
N LEU A 93 4.13 -10.29 7.43
CA LEU A 93 5.11 -11.27 6.98
C LEU A 93 4.74 -12.68 7.41
N SER A 94 4.24 -12.84 8.64
CA SER A 94 3.74 -14.13 9.13
C SER A 94 2.56 -14.61 8.29
N ARG A 95 1.66 -13.70 7.94
CA ARG A 95 0.49 -14.03 7.10
C ARG A 95 0.93 -14.48 5.70
N LEU A 96 1.88 -13.78 5.11
CA LEU A 96 2.40 -14.14 3.79
C LEU A 96 3.02 -15.55 3.78
N LYS A 97 3.79 -15.88 4.82
CA LYS A 97 4.37 -17.20 4.97
C LYS A 97 3.29 -18.28 5.07
N GLY A 98 2.25 -17.99 5.86
CA GLY A 98 1.19 -18.97 6.13
C GLY A 98 0.32 -19.26 4.92
N GLU A 99 0.10 -18.30 4.05
CA GLU A 99 -0.79 -18.47 2.90
C GLU A 99 -0.10 -19.08 1.68
N GLY A 100 1.24 -19.03 1.62
CA GLY A 100 1.97 -19.61 0.48
C GLY A 100 1.52 -19.04 -0.86
N ILE A 101 1.54 -17.72 -0.99
CA ILE A 101 1.02 -17.03 -2.17
C ILE A 101 1.74 -17.46 -3.46
N ALA A 102 0.97 -17.80 -4.48
CA ALA A 102 1.51 -18.20 -5.77
C ALA A 102 2.11 -16.99 -6.51
N ASP A 103 3.35 -17.14 -6.97
CA ASP A 103 4.07 -16.09 -7.69
C ASP A 103 3.33 -15.58 -8.92
N LYS A 104 2.68 -16.47 -9.65
CA LYS A 104 1.99 -16.13 -10.88
C LYS A 104 0.85 -15.13 -10.63
N GLU A 105 0.05 -15.36 -9.60
CA GLU A 105 -1.07 -14.49 -9.26
C GLU A 105 -0.58 -13.14 -8.76
N LEU A 106 0.45 -13.15 -7.92
CA LEU A 106 1.04 -11.92 -7.41
C LEU A 106 1.69 -11.11 -8.52
N SER A 107 2.37 -11.77 -9.45
CA SER A 107 2.99 -11.12 -10.60
C SER A 107 1.96 -10.37 -11.45
N ALA A 108 0.79 -10.96 -11.66
CA ALA A 108 -0.27 -10.32 -12.43
C ALA A 108 -0.77 -9.04 -11.75
N LEU A 109 -0.89 -9.05 -10.43
CA LEU A 109 -1.29 -7.84 -9.68
C LEU A 109 -0.21 -6.77 -9.71
N LEU A 110 1.05 -7.16 -9.56
CA LEU A 110 2.17 -6.22 -9.56
C LEU A 110 2.42 -5.59 -10.93
N ALA A 111 2.04 -6.26 -12.00
CA ALA A 111 2.20 -5.73 -13.35
C ALA A 111 1.40 -4.44 -13.59
N ARG A 112 0.41 -4.16 -12.76
CA ARG A 112 -0.40 -2.95 -12.89
C ARG A 112 0.25 -1.70 -12.31
N ASP A 113 1.34 -1.83 -11.57
CA ASP A 113 2.00 -0.71 -10.86
C ASP A 113 1.02 0.07 -9.97
N LEU A 114 0.13 -0.64 -9.31
CA LEU A 114 -0.89 -0.04 -8.43
C LEU A 114 -0.74 -0.45 -6.97
N LEU A 115 0.33 -1.16 -6.62
CA LEU A 115 0.52 -1.70 -5.27
C LEU A 115 1.86 -1.22 -4.71
N VAL A 116 1.80 -0.39 -3.65
CA VAL A 116 2.99 0.21 -3.03
C VAL A 116 3.24 -0.44 -1.66
N PRO A 117 4.37 -1.11 -1.45
CA PRO A 117 4.70 -1.62 -0.13
C PRO A 117 5.23 -0.51 0.79
N ILE A 118 4.74 -0.52 2.03
CA ILE A 118 5.21 0.37 3.09
C ILE A 118 5.74 -0.51 4.20
N VAL A 119 7.04 -0.51 4.40
CA VAL A 119 7.70 -1.35 5.40
C VAL A 119 7.72 -0.63 6.75
N HIS A 120 7.14 -1.26 7.77
CA HIS A 120 7.03 -0.67 9.10
C HIS A 120 7.35 -1.72 10.18
N GLY A 121 8.35 -1.42 10.98
CA GLY A 121 8.76 -2.33 12.06
C GLY A 121 9.49 -3.59 11.59
N THR A 122 9.90 -3.61 10.33
CA THR A 122 10.66 -4.71 9.74
C THR A 122 11.56 -4.16 8.63
N THR A 123 12.07 -5.00 7.75
CA THR A 123 13.00 -4.58 6.70
C THR A 123 12.58 -5.11 5.33
N TYR A 124 13.09 -4.49 4.28
CA TYR A 124 12.90 -5.00 2.92
C TYR A 124 13.56 -6.37 2.72
N GLU A 125 14.67 -6.61 3.42
CA GLU A 125 15.33 -7.92 3.38
C GLU A 125 14.40 -9.02 3.88
N ALA A 126 13.70 -8.77 4.99
CA ALA A 126 12.73 -9.71 5.52
C ALA A 126 11.57 -9.94 4.55
N LEU A 127 11.11 -8.87 3.89
CA LEU A 127 10.07 -8.97 2.88
C LEU A 127 10.53 -9.80 1.68
N ARG A 128 11.75 -9.59 1.21
CA ARG A 128 12.29 -10.35 0.07
C ARG A 128 12.43 -11.83 0.38
N GLU A 129 12.75 -12.18 1.62
CA GLU A 129 12.84 -13.59 2.03
C GLU A 129 11.48 -14.28 1.97
N VAL A 130 10.42 -13.56 2.30
CA VAL A 130 9.06 -14.11 2.32
C VAL A 130 8.40 -14.03 0.95
N SER A 131 8.57 -12.91 0.26
CA SER A 131 7.98 -12.69 -1.05
C SER A 131 8.96 -11.89 -1.92
N PRO A 132 9.80 -12.59 -2.70
CA PRO A 132 10.74 -11.89 -3.59
C PRO A 132 10.06 -10.95 -4.58
N LEU A 133 8.88 -11.30 -5.08
CA LEU A 133 8.15 -10.44 -6.01
C LEU A 133 7.71 -9.14 -5.36
N LEU A 134 7.11 -9.20 -4.19
CA LEU A 134 6.66 -8.01 -3.49
C LEU A 134 7.86 -7.19 -3.01
N GLY A 135 8.91 -7.85 -2.55
CA GLY A 135 10.14 -7.20 -2.12
C GLY A 135 10.94 -6.56 -3.25
N SER A 136 10.66 -6.90 -4.50
CA SER A 136 11.28 -6.26 -5.66
C SER A 136 10.66 -4.91 -5.98
N ARG A 137 9.48 -4.61 -5.44
CA ARG A 137 8.82 -3.34 -5.67
C ARG A 137 9.41 -2.24 -4.80
N SER A 138 9.52 -1.07 -5.39
CA SER A 138 9.93 0.11 -4.64
C SER A 138 8.76 0.65 -3.84
N GLY A 139 9.06 1.16 -2.67
CA GLY A 139 8.06 1.74 -1.78
C GLY A 139 8.73 2.61 -0.75
N LEU A 140 8.17 2.67 0.44
CA LEU A 140 8.67 3.50 1.51
C LEU A 140 8.89 2.66 2.77
N THR A 141 9.83 3.11 3.60
CA THR A 141 10.12 2.46 4.89
C THR A 141 9.99 3.51 5.99
N THR A 142 9.27 3.18 7.06
CA THR A 142 9.20 4.07 8.22
C THR A 142 10.51 3.97 9.03
N ALA A 143 10.95 5.11 9.53
CA ALA A 143 12.16 5.22 10.35
C ALA A 143 12.08 6.47 11.20
N ALA A 144 13.06 6.70 12.07
CA ALA A 144 13.09 7.92 12.90
C ALA A 144 13.09 9.17 12.03
N GLU A 145 13.83 9.16 10.91
CA GLU A 145 13.90 10.27 9.96
C GLU A 145 12.74 10.29 8.95
N ASN A 146 11.93 9.22 8.91
CA ASN A 146 10.78 9.11 8.01
C ASN A 146 9.62 8.45 8.76
N PRO A 147 9.02 9.15 9.73
CA PRO A 147 7.95 8.57 10.55
C PRO A 147 6.68 8.33 9.73
N MET A 148 5.72 7.61 10.30
CA MET A 148 4.46 7.29 9.63
C MET A 148 3.76 8.54 9.09
N ALA A 149 3.81 9.65 9.81
CA ALA A 149 3.19 10.90 9.35
C ALA A 149 3.84 11.41 8.06
N ALA A 150 5.17 11.30 7.93
CA ALA A 150 5.88 11.70 6.71
C ALA A 150 5.55 10.75 5.54
N VAL A 151 5.44 9.46 5.82
CA VAL A 151 5.04 8.47 4.81
C VAL A 151 3.62 8.76 4.33
N ALA A 152 2.69 9.06 5.24
CA ALA A 152 1.33 9.41 4.87
C ALA A 152 1.26 10.67 4.01
N ALA A 153 2.09 11.67 4.31
CA ALA A 153 2.16 12.88 3.51
C ALA A 153 2.63 12.60 2.08
N LYS A 154 3.63 11.75 1.92
CA LYS A 154 4.15 11.36 0.59
C LYS A 154 3.11 10.57 -0.19
N LEU A 155 2.38 9.68 0.46
CA LEU A 155 1.31 8.92 -0.19
C LEU A 155 0.15 9.81 -0.58
N ALA A 156 -0.19 10.82 0.24
CA ALA A 156 -1.23 11.77 -0.09
C ALA A 156 -0.89 12.55 -1.36
N GLU A 157 0.37 12.97 -1.52
CA GLU A 157 0.81 13.62 -2.75
C GLU A 157 0.74 12.69 -3.96
N LEU A 158 1.04 11.40 -3.77
CA LEU A 158 0.99 10.41 -4.84
C LEU A 158 -0.41 10.33 -5.46
N VAL A 159 -1.45 10.44 -4.64
CA VAL A 159 -2.85 10.33 -5.11
C VAL A 159 -3.54 11.68 -5.27
N ALA A 160 -2.82 12.79 -5.10
CA ALA A 160 -3.39 14.12 -5.22
C ALA A 160 -3.95 14.35 -6.63
N PRO A 161 -5.09 15.07 -6.76
CA PRO A 161 -5.65 15.37 -8.08
C PRO A 161 -4.70 16.22 -8.91
N LEU A 162 -4.65 15.93 -10.20
CA LEU A 162 -3.83 16.69 -11.14
C LEU A 162 -4.36 18.11 -11.39
N ALA A 163 -5.64 18.31 -11.17
CA ALA A 163 -6.31 19.57 -11.46
C ALA A 163 -5.80 20.75 -10.63
N ASN A 164 -4.97 20.50 -9.65
CA ASN A 164 -4.42 21.53 -8.77
C ASN A 164 -3.08 22.06 -9.25
N CYS A 165 -2.65 21.69 -10.41
CA CYS A 165 -1.40 22.17 -10.98
C CYS A 165 -1.55 23.60 -11.50
#